data_c8e7da83b37aa335ca5c3eeb53b900d8
#
_entry.id   c8e7da83b37aa335ca5c3eeb53b900d8
#
_cell.length_a   1.000
_cell.length_b   1.000
_cell.length_c   1.000
_cell.angle_alpha   90.00
_cell.angle_beta   90.00
_cell.angle_gamma   90.00
#
_symmetry.space_group_name_H-M   'P 1'
#
loop_
_entity.id
_entity.type
_entity.pdbx_description
1 polymer ?
#
loop_
_entity_poly.entity_id
_entity_poly.type
_entity_poly.pdbx_seq_one_letter_code
_entity_poly.pdbx_strand_id
1 'polypeptide(L)'
;MNTPSASGPAAFYPIGIPGQPWGPADVAVWRSRQRRQRSYADDVLHAVDRLRGRLEVLTYGEVAQGQERYPLQAVRVGDWRSDRPVVLVTGGVHGYETSGVSGALRFLEQHAQAHADRVRLLVVPCVSPWAYERIQRWNFEAVDPNRSFREASPSPESAALMGLVAPLRGQVLAHVDLHETTDTDETEFRPAKAARDGEAFEPGTIPDGFYLVDDAANPQPAFQRAIISAVEQVTHIAPADGRGQIIGSPVVDRGVIRYPLREWGLCAGITGARYTTTTEVYPDSPRVTPQQCSLAQVVAVEAALAFVLGQD
;
A
#
# COMPACT_ATOMS: atom_id res chain seq x y z
N MET A 1 -27.89 8.98 -35.55
CA MET A 1 -28.59 9.00 -34.25
C MET A 1 -28.20 7.72 -33.53
N ASN A 2 -27.17 7.80 -32.68
CA ASN A 2 -26.78 6.68 -31.82
C ASN A 2 -27.52 6.85 -30.52
N THR A 3 -28.45 5.95 -30.23
CA THR A 3 -29.08 5.78 -28.94
C THR A 3 -28.01 5.36 -27.91
N PRO A 4 -27.92 6.02 -26.74
CA PRO A 4 -27.06 5.51 -25.67
C PRO A 4 -27.62 4.18 -25.20
N SER A 5 -26.77 3.16 -25.17
CA SER A 5 -27.05 1.87 -24.55
C SER A 5 -27.40 2.12 -23.09
N ALA A 6 -28.62 1.80 -22.69
CA ALA A 6 -29.01 1.77 -21.30
C ALA A 6 -28.18 0.67 -20.61
N SER A 7 -27.23 1.10 -19.77
CA SER A 7 -26.58 0.21 -18.81
C SER A 7 -27.66 -0.39 -17.92
N GLY A 8 -27.87 -1.70 -18.00
CA GLY A 8 -28.71 -2.41 -17.05
C GLY A 8 -28.24 -2.15 -15.61
N PRO A 9 -29.06 -2.40 -14.58
CA PRO A 9 -28.66 -2.21 -13.19
C PRO A 9 -27.37 -2.97 -12.95
N ALA A 10 -26.36 -2.32 -12.36
CA ALA A 10 -25.10 -2.94 -12.00
C ALA A 10 -25.41 -4.23 -11.23
N ALA A 11 -24.88 -5.36 -11.71
CA ALA A 11 -25.14 -6.65 -11.08
C ALA A 11 -24.66 -6.57 -9.62
N PHE A 12 -25.53 -6.92 -8.67
CA PHE A 12 -25.18 -6.99 -7.26
C PHE A 12 -24.04 -8.00 -7.08
N TYR A 13 -23.08 -7.69 -6.20
CA TYR A 13 -22.00 -8.61 -5.86
C TYR A 13 -22.57 -9.95 -5.33
N PRO A 14 -22.07 -11.11 -5.79
CA PRO A 14 -22.78 -12.40 -5.62
C PRO A 14 -22.65 -13.02 -4.22
N ILE A 15 -22.54 -12.18 -3.17
CA ILE A 15 -22.53 -12.55 -1.75
C ILE A 15 -23.32 -11.51 -0.98
N GLY A 16 -24.13 -11.97 -0.02
CA GLY A 16 -24.96 -11.13 0.84
C GLY A 16 -26.31 -10.80 0.23
N ILE A 17 -27.02 -9.86 0.85
CA ILE A 17 -28.34 -9.37 0.46
C ILE A 17 -28.25 -7.87 0.20
N PRO A 18 -28.76 -7.35 -0.92
CA PRO A 18 -28.75 -5.92 -1.21
C PRO A 18 -29.27 -5.06 -0.05
N GLY A 19 -28.49 -4.03 0.35
CA GLY A 19 -28.85 -3.12 1.43
C GLY A 19 -28.64 -3.67 2.85
N GLN A 20 -28.04 -4.86 2.99
CA GLN A 20 -27.72 -5.44 4.30
C GLN A 20 -26.22 -5.69 4.41
N PRO A 21 -25.54 -5.21 5.46
CA PRO A 21 -24.13 -5.52 5.69
C PRO A 21 -23.90 -7.03 5.85
N TRP A 22 -22.72 -7.51 5.41
CA TRP A 22 -22.34 -8.92 5.57
C TRP A 22 -22.31 -9.34 7.04
N GLY A 23 -22.92 -10.49 7.31
CA GLY A 23 -22.75 -11.21 8.56
C GLY A 23 -21.61 -12.23 8.49
N PRO A 24 -21.33 -12.96 9.60
CA PRO A 24 -20.29 -13.98 9.65
C PRO A 24 -20.42 -15.08 8.57
N ALA A 25 -21.67 -15.42 8.18
CA ALA A 25 -21.94 -16.40 7.14
C ALA A 25 -21.49 -15.92 5.75
N ASP A 26 -21.72 -14.63 5.42
CA ASP A 26 -21.32 -14.03 4.16
C ASP A 26 -19.79 -13.94 4.06
N VAL A 27 -19.12 -13.55 5.16
CA VAL A 27 -17.65 -13.55 5.27
C VAL A 27 -17.09 -14.97 5.07
N ALA A 28 -17.74 -15.99 5.65
CA ALA A 28 -17.32 -17.37 5.46
C ALA A 28 -17.47 -17.83 3.99
N VAL A 29 -18.56 -17.44 3.32
CA VAL A 29 -18.77 -17.70 1.89
C VAL A 29 -17.71 -16.98 1.05
N TRP A 30 -17.45 -15.68 1.31
CA TRP A 30 -16.42 -14.92 0.62
C TRP A 30 -15.06 -15.60 0.79
N ARG A 31 -14.67 -15.91 2.01
CA ARG A 31 -13.41 -16.57 2.35
C ARG A 31 -13.25 -17.91 1.64
N SER A 32 -14.30 -18.72 1.58
CA SER A 32 -14.27 -20.03 0.93
C SER A 32 -13.97 -19.98 -0.57
N ARG A 33 -14.18 -18.84 -1.22
CA ARG A 33 -13.87 -18.60 -2.62
C ARG A 33 -12.41 -18.19 -2.85
N GLN A 34 -11.71 -17.74 -1.79
CA GLN A 34 -10.34 -17.28 -1.92
C GLN A 34 -9.39 -18.47 -2.10
N ARG A 35 -8.59 -18.44 -3.16
CA ARG A 35 -7.60 -19.48 -3.48
C ARG A 35 -6.20 -18.92 -3.41
N ARG A 36 -5.26 -19.72 -2.90
CA ARG A 36 -3.85 -19.40 -2.98
C ARG A 36 -3.42 -19.40 -4.45
N GLN A 37 -2.79 -18.34 -4.89
CA GLN A 37 -2.36 -18.10 -6.27
C GLN A 37 -0.85 -17.87 -6.36
N ARG A 38 -0.19 -17.55 -5.24
CA ARG A 38 1.24 -17.34 -5.12
C ARG A 38 1.70 -17.71 -3.71
N SER A 39 3.01 -17.70 -3.47
CA SER A 39 3.60 -18.15 -2.22
C SER A 39 4.30 -16.98 -1.51
N TYR A 40 3.81 -16.60 -0.33
CA TYR A 40 4.51 -15.65 0.54
C TYR A 40 5.88 -16.18 0.96
N ALA A 41 5.99 -17.48 1.22
CA ALA A 41 7.25 -18.12 1.60
C ALA A 41 8.31 -18.00 0.49
N ASP A 42 7.92 -18.35 -0.76
CA ASP A 42 8.88 -18.37 -1.86
C ASP A 42 9.20 -16.96 -2.37
N ASP A 43 8.19 -16.09 -2.47
CA ASP A 43 8.33 -14.77 -3.08
C ASP A 43 8.93 -13.75 -2.10
N VAL A 44 8.56 -13.82 -0.80
CA VAL A 44 8.94 -12.80 0.18
C VAL A 44 9.91 -13.33 1.22
N LEU A 45 9.57 -14.43 1.93
CA LEU A 45 10.44 -14.91 3.02
C LEU A 45 11.82 -15.34 2.50
N HIS A 46 11.88 -16.09 1.39
CA HIS A 46 13.16 -16.47 0.78
C HIS A 46 13.95 -15.26 0.28
N ALA A 47 13.27 -14.23 -0.26
CA ALA A 47 13.95 -13.00 -0.67
C ALA A 47 14.56 -12.27 0.54
N VAL A 48 13.80 -12.14 1.63
CA VAL A 48 14.28 -11.54 2.88
C VAL A 48 15.38 -12.38 3.53
N ASP A 49 15.26 -13.71 3.52
CA ASP A 49 16.30 -14.60 4.06
C ASP A 49 17.65 -14.47 3.35
N ARG A 50 17.67 -14.23 2.04
CA ARG A 50 18.92 -13.95 1.30
C ARG A 50 19.62 -12.68 1.75
N LEU A 51 18.94 -11.77 2.44
CA LEU A 51 19.53 -10.55 3.00
C LEU A 51 20.21 -10.79 4.35
N ARG A 52 19.93 -11.92 5.05
CA ARG A 52 20.58 -12.26 6.33
C ARG A 52 22.10 -12.35 6.17
N GLY A 53 22.82 -11.87 7.16
CA GLY A 53 24.28 -11.76 7.12
C GLY A 53 24.79 -10.45 6.50
N ARG A 54 23.97 -9.75 5.70
CA ARG A 54 24.25 -8.41 5.17
C ARG A 54 23.37 -7.35 5.85
N LEU A 55 22.13 -7.67 6.13
CA LEU A 55 21.15 -6.79 6.77
C LEU A 55 20.51 -7.48 7.99
N GLU A 56 20.02 -6.69 8.94
CA GLU A 56 19.31 -7.19 10.11
C GLU A 56 17.86 -7.51 9.75
N VAL A 57 17.49 -8.78 9.77
CA VAL A 57 16.12 -9.25 9.52
C VAL A 57 15.43 -9.52 10.85
N LEU A 58 14.27 -8.90 11.06
CA LEU A 58 13.44 -9.03 12.25
C LEU A 58 12.15 -9.81 11.92
N THR A 59 11.73 -10.67 12.82
CA THR A 59 10.34 -11.15 12.88
C THR A 59 9.63 -10.32 13.95
N TYR A 60 8.69 -9.45 13.53
CA TYR A 60 8.03 -8.52 14.44
C TYR A 60 6.64 -8.98 14.90
N GLY A 61 6.19 -10.13 14.40
CA GLY A 61 4.93 -10.75 14.77
C GLY A 61 4.64 -11.98 13.93
N GLU A 62 3.51 -12.59 14.21
CA GLU A 62 2.94 -13.68 13.42
C GLU A 62 1.42 -13.47 13.32
N VAL A 63 0.87 -13.69 12.14
CA VAL A 63 -0.58 -13.70 11.92
C VAL A 63 -1.05 -15.13 11.73
N ALA A 64 -2.00 -15.54 12.56
CA ALA A 64 -2.68 -16.83 12.46
C ALA A 64 -4.00 -16.65 11.71
N GLN A 65 -4.17 -17.35 10.59
CA GLN A 65 -5.35 -17.26 9.73
C GLN A 65 -5.89 -18.69 9.49
N GLY A 66 -6.84 -19.10 10.28
CA GLY A 66 -7.27 -20.49 10.34
C GLY A 66 -6.14 -21.39 10.83
N GLN A 67 -5.71 -22.35 10.01
CA GLN A 67 -4.57 -23.25 10.31
C GLN A 67 -3.23 -22.72 9.78
N GLU A 68 -3.25 -21.65 8.97
CA GLU A 68 -2.06 -21.08 8.39
C GLU A 68 -1.39 -20.11 9.37
N ARG A 69 -0.06 -20.02 9.29
CA ARG A 69 0.78 -19.14 10.11
C ARG A 69 1.69 -18.34 9.21
N TYR A 70 1.72 -17.03 9.43
CA TYR A 70 2.47 -16.09 8.62
C TYR A 70 3.40 -15.26 9.51
N PRO A 71 4.70 -15.56 9.55
CA PRO A 71 5.66 -14.69 10.24
C PRO A 71 5.72 -13.34 9.53
N LEU A 72 5.62 -12.27 10.28
CA LEU A 72 5.72 -10.90 9.76
C LEU A 72 7.16 -10.43 9.87
N GLN A 73 7.77 -10.08 8.74
CA GLN A 73 9.19 -9.72 8.68
C GLN A 73 9.42 -8.26 8.30
N ALA A 74 10.43 -7.69 8.92
CA ALA A 74 10.97 -6.37 8.62
C ALA A 74 12.49 -6.45 8.47
N VAL A 75 13.07 -5.52 7.73
CA VAL A 75 14.51 -5.42 7.51
C VAL A 75 15.00 -4.05 7.99
N ARG A 76 16.05 -4.05 8.82
CA ARG A 76 16.75 -2.86 9.26
C ARG A 76 18.03 -2.68 8.46
N VAL A 77 18.29 -1.42 8.08
CA VAL A 77 19.54 -1.01 7.41
C VAL A 77 20.14 0.19 8.14
N GLY A 78 21.45 0.27 8.20
CA GLY A 78 22.17 1.33 8.90
C GLY A 78 22.47 1.01 10.37
N ASP A 79 23.14 1.95 11.05
CA ASP A 79 23.48 1.81 12.46
C ASP A 79 22.30 2.18 13.38
N TRP A 80 21.60 1.19 13.88
CA TRP A 80 20.43 1.33 14.75
C TRP A 80 20.77 1.74 16.20
N ARG A 81 22.06 1.90 16.53
CA ARG A 81 22.52 2.49 17.79
C ARG A 81 22.76 3.99 17.68
N SER A 82 22.76 4.53 16.45
CA SER A 82 22.94 5.96 16.20
C SER A 82 21.64 6.73 16.47
N ASP A 83 21.74 8.04 16.50
CA ASP A 83 20.62 8.99 16.59
C ASP A 83 20.13 9.47 15.21
N ARG A 84 20.63 8.87 14.13
CA ARG A 84 20.20 9.18 12.76
C ARG A 84 18.67 9.05 12.61
N PRO A 85 18.05 9.85 11.73
CA PRO A 85 16.62 9.76 11.50
C PRO A 85 16.22 8.38 11.00
N VAL A 86 14.98 7.97 11.29
CA VAL A 86 14.40 6.73 10.75
C VAL A 86 13.58 7.07 9.51
N VAL A 87 13.72 6.27 8.47
CA VAL A 87 12.78 6.26 7.33
C VAL A 87 12.11 4.88 7.28
N LEU A 88 10.79 4.88 7.26
CA LEU A 88 9.96 3.69 7.14
C LEU A 88 9.51 3.53 5.69
N VAL A 89 9.63 2.31 5.17
CA VAL A 89 9.05 1.90 3.88
C VAL A 89 8.16 0.70 4.14
N THR A 90 6.91 0.78 3.72
CA THR A 90 5.92 -0.31 3.84
C THR A 90 5.40 -0.71 2.47
N GLY A 91 5.17 -2.00 2.25
CA GLY A 91 4.56 -2.54 1.05
C GLY A 91 3.61 -3.69 1.37
N GLY A 92 2.74 -4.04 0.42
CA GLY A 92 1.82 -5.15 0.57
C GLY A 92 0.85 -5.00 1.76
N VAL A 93 0.43 -3.78 2.07
CA VAL A 93 -0.68 -3.52 3.00
C VAL A 93 -1.95 -4.12 2.44
N HIS A 94 -2.20 -3.92 1.15
CA HIS A 94 -3.15 -4.75 0.41
C HIS A 94 -2.38 -5.85 -0.34
N GLY A 95 -2.83 -7.07 -0.21
CA GLY A 95 -2.08 -8.21 -0.74
C GLY A 95 -2.04 -8.30 -2.26
N TYR A 96 -3.01 -7.75 -2.98
CA TYR A 96 -3.04 -7.77 -4.45
C TYR A 96 -2.01 -6.83 -5.10
N GLU A 97 -1.52 -5.85 -4.40
CA GLU A 97 -0.64 -4.79 -4.86
C GLU A 97 0.81 -5.27 -5.00
N THR A 98 1.11 -5.90 -6.13
CA THR A 98 2.34 -6.66 -6.35
C THR A 98 3.59 -5.81 -6.38
N SER A 99 3.54 -4.61 -7.02
CA SER A 99 4.73 -3.77 -7.16
C SER A 99 5.16 -3.13 -5.85
N GLY A 100 4.25 -2.94 -4.89
CA GLY A 100 4.60 -2.49 -3.56
C GLY A 100 5.54 -3.48 -2.85
N VAL A 101 5.20 -4.78 -2.92
CA VAL A 101 6.04 -5.85 -2.36
C VAL A 101 7.36 -6.01 -3.14
N SER A 102 7.27 -6.16 -4.46
CA SER A 102 8.46 -6.38 -5.30
C SER A 102 9.37 -5.16 -5.35
N GLY A 103 8.81 -3.95 -5.30
CA GLY A 103 9.56 -2.69 -5.20
C GLY A 103 10.32 -2.58 -3.89
N ALA A 104 9.68 -2.88 -2.75
CA ALA A 104 10.35 -2.90 -1.45
C ALA A 104 11.48 -3.92 -1.37
N LEU A 105 11.26 -5.14 -1.90
CA LEU A 105 12.31 -6.18 -1.97
C LEU A 105 13.47 -5.76 -2.87
N ARG A 106 13.17 -5.21 -4.05
CA ARG A 106 14.19 -4.72 -4.98
C ARG A 106 14.97 -3.55 -4.38
N PHE A 107 14.34 -2.63 -3.70
CA PHE A 107 15.00 -1.56 -2.98
C PHE A 107 15.98 -2.12 -1.94
N LEU A 108 15.56 -3.09 -1.12
CA LEU A 108 16.43 -3.75 -0.13
C LEU A 108 17.63 -4.44 -0.76
N GLU A 109 17.44 -5.16 -1.86
CA GLU A 109 18.50 -5.92 -2.52
C GLU A 109 19.54 -5.04 -3.18
N GLN A 110 19.13 -3.93 -3.80
CA GLN A 110 19.96 -3.19 -4.75
C GLN A 110 20.34 -1.78 -4.29
N HIS A 111 19.56 -1.15 -3.40
CA HIS A 111 19.69 0.28 -3.10
C HIS A 111 19.91 0.59 -1.62
N ALA A 112 19.22 -0.09 -0.72
CA ALA A 112 19.13 0.29 0.69
C ALA A 112 20.49 0.43 1.39
N GLN A 113 21.48 -0.40 1.05
CA GLN A 113 22.82 -0.37 1.66
C GLN A 113 23.55 0.95 1.40
N ALA A 114 23.30 1.62 0.28
CA ALA A 114 23.93 2.90 -0.05
C ALA A 114 23.54 4.05 0.91
N HIS A 115 22.43 3.88 1.64
CA HIS A 115 21.94 4.88 2.59
C HIS A 115 22.33 4.58 4.05
N ALA A 116 22.98 3.43 4.33
CA ALA A 116 23.26 2.93 5.68
C ALA A 116 24.03 3.91 6.58
N ASP A 117 24.88 4.75 5.99
CA ASP A 117 25.70 5.73 6.71
C ASP A 117 24.99 7.06 6.97
N ARG A 118 23.78 7.26 6.45
CA ARG A 118 23.04 8.52 6.55
C ARG A 118 21.72 8.41 7.30
N VAL A 119 21.12 7.22 7.31
CA VAL A 119 19.75 7.02 7.82
C VAL A 119 19.61 5.61 8.40
N ARG A 120 18.67 5.43 9.32
CA ARG A 120 18.17 4.13 9.75
C ARG A 120 16.93 3.78 8.91
N LEU A 121 17.03 2.76 8.06
CA LEU A 121 15.89 2.31 7.29
C LEU A 121 15.18 1.15 8.02
N LEU A 122 13.87 1.22 8.09
CA LEU A 122 13.00 0.11 8.46
C LEU A 122 12.11 -0.19 7.25
N VAL A 123 12.27 -1.36 6.65
CA VAL A 123 11.51 -1.77 5.48
C VAL A 123 10.66 -2.98 5.81
N VAL A 124 9.36 -2.88 5.59
CA VAL A 124 8.38 -3.96 5.76
C VAL A 124 7.82 -4.31 4.38
N PRO A 125 8.36 -5.34 3.70
CA PRO A 125 8.05 -5.57 2.30
C PRO A 125 6.65 -6.13 2.06
N CYS A 126 6.04 -6.82 3.05
CA CYS A 126 4.70 -7.37 2.92
C CYS A 126 4.00 -7.38 4.27
N VAL A 127 3.00 -6.49 4.43
CA VAL A 127 2.24 -6.35 5.67
C VAL A 127 1.15 -7.42 5.78
N SER A 128 0.49 -7.80 4.66
CA SER A 128 -0.68 -8.68 4.63
C SER A 128 -0.41 -9.99 3.87
N PRO A 129 0.33 -10.95 4.45
CA PRO A 129 0.77 -12.14 3.74
C PRO A 129 -0.36 -13.07 3.29
N TRP A 130 -1.43 -13.24 4.07
CA TRP A 130 -2.58 -14.05 3.65
C TRP A 130 -3.26 -13.47 2.41
N ALA A 131 -3.48 -12.15 2.41
CA ALA A 131 -4.05 -11.43 1.30
C ALA A 131 -3.11 -11.44 0.08
N TYR A 132 -1.78 -11.36 0.31
CA TYR A 132 -0.76 -11.49 -0.72
C TYR A 132 -0.89 -12.81 -1.47
N GLU A 133 -0.95 -13.93 -0.76
CA GLU A 133 -1.06 -15.25 -1.39
C GLU A 133 -2.34 -15.43 -2.22
N ARG A 134 -3.40 -14.69 -1.89
CA ARG A 134 -4.71 -14.83 -2.54
C ARG A 134 -5.03 -13.70 -3.53
N ILE A 135 -4.09 -12.76 -3.69
CA ILE A 135 -4.26 -11.57 -4.54
C ILE A 135 -5.53 -10.83 -4.12
N GLN A 136 -5.62 -10.53 -2.82
CA GLN A 136 -6.78 -9.91 -2.20
C GLN A 136 -6.46 -8.56 -1.56
N ARG A 137 -7.48 -7.69 -1.53
CA ARG A 137 -7.42 -6.43 -0.80
C ARG A 137 -7.53 -6.65 0.70
N TRP A 138 -8.49 -7.46 1.11
CA TRP A 138 -8.83 -7.68 2.51
C TRP A 138 -8.08 -8.87 3.10
N ASN A 139 -7.99 -8.87 4.42
CA ASN A 139 -7.46 -10.00 5.16
C ASN A 139 -8.47 -11.16 5.28
N PHE A 140 -8.11 -12.21 6.01
CA PHE A 140 -8.91 -13.41 6.22
C PHE A 140 -10.33 -13.12 6.78
N GLU A 141 -10.51 -12.05 7.54
CA GLU A 141 -11.79 -11.65 8.13
C GLU A 141 -12.57 -10.65 7.28
N ALA A 142 -12.22 -10.49 6.00
CA ALA A 142 -12.78 -9.50 5.08
C ALA A 142 -12.64 -8.04 5.61
N VAL A 143 -11.61 -7.79 6.42
CA VAL A 143 -11.26 -6.48 6.95
C VAL A 143 -10.22 -5.82 6.04
N ASP A 144 -10.40 -4.54 5.73
CA ASP A 144 -9.41 -3.74 5.01
C ASP A 144 -8.27 -3.32 5.96
N PRO A 145 -7.03 -3.85 5.79
CA PRO A 145 -5.91 -3.49 6.64
C PRO A 145 -5.61 -1.99 6.59
N ASN A 146 -5.76 -1.35 5.40
CA ASN A 146 -5.52 0.08 5.20
C ASN A 146 -6.70 0.98 5.60
N ARG A 147 -7.57 0.48 6.47
CA ARG A 147 -8.61 1.22 7.23
C ARG A 147 -8.58 0.82 8.70
N SER A 148 -7.53 0.09 9.09
CA SER A 148 -7.44 -0.57 10.40
C SER A 148 -6.26 -0.10 11.24
N PHE A 149 -5.48 0.88 10.78
CA PHE A 149 -4.37 1.46 11.53
C PHE A 149 -4.84 2.46 12.58
N ARG A 150 -5.48 1.93 13.61
CA ARG A 150 -6.08 2.68 14.74
C ARG A 150 -6.02 1.86 16.01
N GLU A 151 -6.23 2.52 17.15
CA GLU A 151 -6.37 1.84 18.43
C GLU A 151 -7.47 0.76 18.34
N ALA A 152 -7.26 -0.37 19.01
CA ALA A 152 -8.13 -1.55 18.90
C ALA A 152 -8.36 -2.00 17.44
N SER A 153 -7.27 -2.10 16.68
CA SER A 153 -7.30 -2.53 15.28
C SER A 153 -8.03 -3.87 15.10
N PRO A 154 -8.98 -3.97 14.15
CA PRO A 154 -9.60 -5.24 13.79
C PRO A 154 -8.71 -6.11 12.88
N SER A 155 -7.56 -5.61 12.44
CA SER A 155 -6.59 -6.28 11.57
C SER A 155 -5.33 -6.63 12.38
N PRO A 156 -5.02 -7.92 12.59
CA PRO A 156 -3.86 -8.33 13.37
C PRO A 156 -2.54 -7.90 12.74
N GLU A 157 -2.43 -7.89 11.41
CA GLU A 157 -1.26 -7.42 10.68
C GLU A 157 -1.04 -5.91 10.87
N SER A 158 -2.11 -5.11 10.84
CA SER A 158 -2.03 -3.67 11.09
C SER A 158 -1.66 -3.39 12.55
N ALA A 159 -2.22 -4.14 13.50
CA ALA A 159 -1.86 -4.05 14.92
C ALA A 159 -0.39 -4.39 15.15
N ALA A 160 0.12 -5.45 14.53
CA ALA A 160 1.52 -5.86 14.64
C ALA A 160 2.47 -4.79 14.08
N LEU A 161 2.16 -4.21 12.91
CA LEU A 161 2.96 -3.13 12.34
C LEU A 161 2.95 -1.87 13.23
N MET A 162 1.80 -1.49 13.78
CA MET A 162 1.73 -0.38 14.74
C MET A 162 2.59 -0.66 15.99
N GLY A 163 2.60 -1.91 16.47
CA GLY A 163 3.45 -2.34 17.58
C GLY A 163 4.94 -2.21 17.27
N LEU A 164 5.37 -2.60 16.06
CA LEU A 164 6.75 -2.46 15.57
C LEU A 164 7.18 -0.99 15.54
N VAL A 165 6.30 -0.11 15.08
CA VAL A 165 6.60 1.32 14.85
C VAL A 165 6.45 2.17 16.10
N ALA A 166 5.63 1.75 17.07
CA ALA A 166 5.35 2.53 18.28
C ALA A 166 6.59 3.03 19.04
N PRO A 167 7.67 2.22 19.23
CA PRO A 167 8.89 2.68 19.90
C PRO A 167 9.69 3.73 19.10
N LEU A 168 9.39 3.89 17.81
CA LEU A 168 10.09 4.79 16.90
C LEU A 168 9.37 6.14 16.72
N ARG A 169 8.23 6.34 17.37
CA ARG A 169 7.48 7.61 17.30
C ARG A 169 8.37 8.79 17.68
N GLY A 170 8.30 9.86 16.88
CA GLY A 170 9.16 11.03 17.04
C GLY A 170 10.58 10.89 16.45
N GLN A 171 10.99 9.69 16.03
CA GLN A 171 12.26 9.44 15.36
C GLN A 171 12.10 9.25 13.84
N VAL A 172 10.88 8.91 13.39
CA VAL A 172 10.59 8.69 11.97
C VAL A 172 10.50 10.05 11.27
N LEU A 173 11.44 10.29 10.37
CA LEU A 173 11.50 11.49 9.55
C LEU A 173 10.59 11.39 8.32
N ALA A 174 10.56 10.21 7.69
CA ALA A 174 9.70 9.96 6.54
C ALA A 174 9.07 8.57 6.56
N HIS A 175 7.87 8.46 5.98
CA HIS A 175 7.18 7.20 5.73
C HIS A 175 6.69 7.16 4.28
N VAL A 176 7.14 6.15 3.54
CA VAL A 176 6.71 5.86 2.17
C VAL A 176 5.95 4.54 2.17
N ASP A 177 4.66 4.60 1.85
CA ASP A 177 3.77 3.44 1.80
C ASP A 177 3.47 3.07 0.34
N LEU A 178 3.84 1.86 -0.06
CA LEU A 178 3.88 1.43 -1.46
C LEU A 178 2.60 0.69 -1.84
N HIS A 179 1.78 1.31 -2.70
CA HIS A 179 0.49 0.79 -3.15
C HIS A 179 0.34 0.75 -4.67
N GLU A 180 -0.75 0.16 -5.11
CA GLU A 180 -1.24 0.14 -6.49
C GLU A 180 -2.73 0.47 -6.52
N THR A 181 -3.16 1.10 -7.61
CA THR A 181 -4.56 1.16 -8.02
C THR A 181 -4.72 0.32 -9.28
N THR A 182 -5.65 -0.62 -9.28
CA THR A 182 -5.80 -1.62 -10.35
C THR A 182 -7.23 -1.65 -10.91
N ASP A 183 -7.43 -2.25 -12.07
CA ASP A 183 -8.79 -2.47 -12.62
C ASP A 183 -9.65 -3.32 -11.69
N THR A 184 -9.05 -4.18 -10.86
CA THR A 184 -9.76 -4.98 -9.88
C THR A 184 -10.36 -4.15 -8.74
N ASP A 185 -9.85 -2.93 -8.49
CA ASP A 185 -10.49 -2.01 -7.56
C ASP A 185 -11.92 -1.67 -7.99
N GLU A 186 -12.14 -1.47 -9.29
CA GLU A 186 -13.46 -1.14 -9.82
C GLU A 186 -14.30 -2.38 -10.10
N THR A 187 -13.69 -3.46 -10.57
CA THR A 187 -14.45 -4.64 -11.05
C THR A 187 -14.74 -5.66 -9.95
N GLU A 188 -13.96 -5.66 -8.86
CA GLU A 188 -14.09 -6.63 -7.75
C GLU A 188 -14.20 -5.95 -6.38
N PHE A 189 -13.21 -5.11 -5.99
CA PHE A 189 -13.11 -4.70 -4.58
C PHE A 189 -14.14 -3.65 -4.17
N ARG A 190 -14.46 -2.67 -5.00
CA ARG A 190 -15.49 -1.68 -4.70
C ARG A 190 -16.90 -2.28 -4.71
N PRO A 191 -17.29 -3.13 -5.69
CA PRO A 191 -18.54 -3.86 -5.62
C PRO A 191 -18.66 -4.76 -4.39
N ALA A 192 -17.58 -5.49 -4.05
CA ALA A 192 -17.52 -6.33 -2.86
C ALA A 192 -17.66 -5.49 -1.57
N LYS A 193 -16.96 -4.33 -1.51
CA LYS A 193 -17.07 -3.40 -0.37
C LYS A 193 -18.49 -2.88 -0.21
N ALA A 194 -19.12 -2.43 -1.27
CA ALA A 194 -20.50 -1.94 -1.23
C ALA A 194 -21.44 -3.03 -0.71
N ALA A 195 -21.33 -4.27 -1.21
CA ALA A 195 -22.12 -5.40 -0.72
C ALA A 195 -21.80 -5.74 0.75
N ARG A 196 -20.52 -5.76 1.15
CA ARG A 196 -20.11 -6.02 2.53
C ARG A 196 -20.67 -5.00 3.51
N ASP A 197 -20.68 -3.75 3.12
CA ASP A 197 -21.10 -2.63 3.98
C ASP A 197 -22.63 -2.36 3.88
N GLY A 198 -23.35 -3.09 3.00
CA GLY A 198 -24.79 -2.90 2.76
C GLY A 198 -25.11 -1.63 1.98
N GLU A 199 -24.16 -1.12 1.22
CA GLU A 199 -24.25 0.11 0.43
C GLU A 199 -24.57 -0.19 -1.05
N ALA A 200 -24.99 0.83 -1.79
CA ALA A 200 -25.08 0.75 -3.25
C ALA A 200 -23.70 0.92 -3.85
N PHE A 201 -23.37 0.11 -4.85
CA PHE A 201 -22.16 0.30 -5.63
C PHE A 201 -22.34 1.45 -6.62
N GLU A 202 -21.43 2.42 -6.55
CA GLU A 202 -21.32 3.52 -7.50
C GLU A 202 -20.06 3.34 -8.36
N PRO A 203 -20.22 3.12 -9.67
CA PRO A 203 -19.07 3.03 -10.57
C PRO A 203 -18.19 4.27 -10.55
N GLY A 204 -16.89 4.08 -10.59
CA GLY A 204 -15.90 5.12 -10.67
C GLY A 204 -14.98 4.97 -11.88
N THR A 205 -13.86 5.66 -11.86
CA THR A 205 -12.81 5.54 -12.88
C THR A 205 -11.49 5.21 -12.20
N ILE A 206 -10.70 4.37 -12.86
CA ILE A 206 -9.33 4.08 -12.45
C ILE A 206 -8.40 5.06 -13.21
N PRO A 207 -7.51 5.78 -12.52
CA PRO A 207 -6.59 6.71 -13.16
C PRO A 207 -5.46 5.95 -13.88
N ASP A 208 -5.25 6.22 -15.18
CA ASP A 208 -4.14 5.62 -15.93
C ASP A 208 -2.82 6.34 -15.62
N GLY A 209 -2.07 5.83 -14.66
CA GLY A 209 -0.73 6.32 -14.34
C GLY A 209 -0.42 6.34 -12.84
N PHE A 210 0.81 6.76 -12.54
CA PHE A 210 1.30 6.92 -11.18
C PHE A 210 0.76 8.18 -10.52
N TYR A 211 0.37 8.08 -9.25
CA TYR A 211 0.03 9.24 -8.44
C TYR A 211 0.43 9.06 -6.98
N LEU A 212 0.35 10.12 -6.19
CA LEU A 212 0.68 10.15 -4.77
C LEU A 212 -0.51 10.60 -3.93
N VAL A 213 -0.56 10.09 -2.70
CA VAL A 213 -1.45 10.57 -1.66
C VAL A 213 -0.62 11.26 -0.57
N ASP A 214 -0.78 12.58 -0.47
CA ASP A 214 -0.20 13.43 0.58
C ASP A 214 -1.10 13.43 1.83
N ASP A 215 -0.55 13.77 3.00
CA ASP A 215 -1.34 13.92 4.22
C ASP A 215 -2.06 15.27 4.27
N ALA A 216 -3.38 15.23 4.33
CA ALA A 216 -4.19 16.45 4.45
C ALA A 216 -3.94 17.22 5.76
N ALA A 217 -3.53 16.52 6.83
CA ALA A 217 -3.23 17.13 8.13
C ALA A 217 -1.81 17.75 8.18
N ASN A 218 -0.88 17.30 7.34
CA ASN A 218 0.50 17.77 7.29
C ASN A 218 1.03 17.80 5.86
N PRO A 219 0.50 18.65 4.96
CA PRO A 219 0.86 18.66 3.56
C PRO A 219 2.32 19.03 3.30
N GLN A 220 2.98 18.25 2.41
CA GLN A 220 4.39 18.45 2.06
C GLN A 220 4.56 18.57 0.53
N PRO A 221 4.08 19.65 -0.11
CA PRO A 221 4.00 19.73 -1.59
C PRO A 221 5.37 19.68 -2.27
N ALA A 222 6.44 20.20 -1.67
CA ALA A 222 7.79 20.12 -2.24
C ALA A 222 8.32 18.67 -2.25
N PHE A 223 8.03 17.91 -1.19
CA PHE A 223 8.38 16.50 -1.09
C PHE A 223 7.63 15.67 -2.14
N GLN A 224 6.33 15.86 -2.28
CA GLN A 224 5.52 15.16 -3.29
C GLN A 224 6.00 15.48 -4.71
N ARG A 225 6.27 16.76 -5.03
CA ARG A 225 6.80 17.16 -6.35
C ARG A 225 8.16 16.52 -6.66
N ALA A 226 9.04 16.40 -5.69
CA ALA A 226 10.34 15.76 -5.91
C ALA A 226 10.17 14.28 -6.32
N ILE A 227 9.25 13.57 -5.67
CA ILE A 227 8.94 12.16 -6.00
C ILE A 227 8.30 12.07 -7.39
N ILE A 228 7.27 12.88 -7.68
CA ILE A 228 6.62 12.90 -9.00
C ILE A 228 7.63 13.17 -10.12
N SER A 229 8.53 14.15 -9.94
CA SER A 229 9.52 14.50 -10.95
C SER A 229 10.51 13.38 -11.24
N ALA A 230 10.87 12.60 -10.21
CA ALA A 230 11.75 11.44 -10.38
C ALA A 230 11.02 10.27 -11.05
N VAL A 231 9.80 9.94 -10.59
CA VAL A 231 9.03 8.81 -11.11
C VAL A 231 8.59 9.04 -12.56
N GLU A 232 8.36 10.29 -12.97
CA GLU A 232 8.02 10.65 -14.35
C GLU A 232 9.09 10.22 -15.37
N GLN A 233 10.34 10.01 -14.94
CA GLN A 233 11.41 9.50 -15.80
C GLN A 233 11.29 8.00 -16.07
N VAL A 234 10.43 7.30 -15.33
CA VAL A 234 10.27 5.84 -15.40
C VAL A 234 8.89 5.43 -15.92
N THR A 235 7.84 6.16 -15.49
CA THR A 235 6.47 5.89 -15.88
C THR A 235 5.67 7.19 -15.98
N HIS A 236 4.51 7.11 -16.63
CA HIS A 236 3.63 8.27 -16.78
C HIS A 236 2.86 8.58 -15.48
N ILE A 237 2.59 9.85 -15.30
CA ILE A 237 1.83 10.36 -14.14
C ILE A 237 0.35 10.40 -14.52
N ALA A 238 -0.51 9.95 -13.59
CA ALA A 238 -1.95 9.93 -13.75
C ALA A 238 -2.50 11.35 -14.02
N PRO A 239 -3.27 11.54 -15.09
CA PRO A 239 -3.94 12.80 -15.34
C PRO A 239 -5.15 12.96 -14.40
N ALA A 240 -5.50 14.20 -14.10
CA ALA A 240 -6.82 14.49 -13.55
C ALA A 240 -7.93 14.16 -14.56
N ASP A 241 -9.07 13.73 -14.07
CA ASP A 241 -10.28 13.56 -14.87
C ASP A 241 -10.90 14.92 -15.28
N GLY A 242 -12.00 14.89 -16.01
CA GLY A 242 -12.71 16.11 -16.46
C GLY A 242 -13.29 16.98 -15.33
N ARG A 243 -13.25 16.50 -14.07
CA ARG A 243 -13.66 17.22 -12.86
C ARG A 243 -12.46 17.73 -12.05
N GLY A 244 -11.23 17.54 -12.55
CA GLY A 244 -10.01 17.86 -11.82
C GLY A 244 -9.71 16.89 -10.68
N GLN A 245 -10.10 15.63 -10.79
CA GLN A 245 -9.97 14.61 -9.76
C GLN A 245 -9.11 13.42 -10.21
N ILE A 246 -8.48 12.75 -9.27
CA ILE A 246 -7.90 11.42 -9.41
C ILE A 246 -8.64 10.53 -8.41
N ILE A 247 -9.19 9.40 -8.88
CA ILE A 247 -9.96 8.44 -8.07
C ILE A 247 -11.04 9.10 -7.18
N GLY A 248 -11.73 10.11 -7.72
CA GLY A 248 -12.78 10.86 -7.01
C GLY A 248 -12.30 11.93 -6.02
N SER A 249 -10.99 12.15 -5.89
CA SER A 249 -10.40 13.14 -4.98
C SER A 249 -9.80 14.32 -5.75
N PRO A 250 -9.97 15.56 -5.28
CA PRO A 250 -9.40 16.74 -5.93
C PRO A 250 -7.88 16.64 -6.06
N VAL A 251 -7.37 16.92 -7.26
CA VAL A 251 -5.93 17.03 -7.49
C VAL A 251 -5.43 18.34 -6.87
N VAL A 252 -4.43 18.25 -6.02
CA VAL A 252 -3.82 19.42 -5.33
C VAL A 252 -2.51 19.86 -5.95
N ASP A 253 -1.85 18.96 -6.68
CA ASP A 253 -0.69 19.20 -7.53
C ASP A 253 -0.66 18.11 -8.60
N ARG A 254 0.17 18.22 -9.63
CA ARG A 254 0.27 17.21 -10.69
C ARG A 254 0.51 15.81 -10.12
N GLY A 255 -0.45 14.89 -10.33
CA GLY A 255 -0.38 13.53 -9.84
C GLY A 255 -0.43 13.42 -8.30
N VAL A 256 -0.97 14.40 -7.60
CA VAL A 256 -1.05 14.40 -6.13
C VAL A 256 -2.46 14.70 -5.66
N ILE A 257 -2.99 13.83 -4.82
CA ILE A 257 -4.22 14.02 -4.05
C ILE A 257 -3.92 14.05 -2.55
N ARG A 258 -4.91 14.29 -1.70
CA ARG A 258 -4.75 14.29 -0.23
C ARG A 258 -5.82 13.48 0.46
N TYR A 259 -5.39 12.74 1.49
CA TYR A 259 -6.29 12.08 2.42
C TYR A 259 -5.95 12.44 3.87
N PRO A 260 -6.91 12.45 4.80
CA PRO A 260 -6.66 12.57 6.23
C PRO A 260 -6.17 11.20 6.75
N LEU A 261 -4.88 10.90 6.53
CA LEU A 261 -4.30 9.58 6.65
C LEU A 261 -4.57 8.92 8.00
N ARG A 262 -4.34 9.65 9.09
CA ARG A 262 -4.56 9.15 10.45
C ARG A 262 -6.04 8.95 10.79
N GLU A 263 -6.88 9.89 10.38
CA GLU A 263 -8.33 9.84 10.63
C GLU A 263 -8.97 8.62 9.96
N TRP A 264 -8.55 8.32 8.74
CA TRP A 264 -9.05 7.17 7.98
C TRP A 264 -8.39 5.84 8.35
N GLY A 265 -7.45 5.83 9.30
CA GLY A 265 -6.75 4.63 9.73
C GLY A 265 -5.88 4.02 8.63
N LEU A 266 -5.22 4.87 7.84
CA LEU A 266 -4.32 4.45 6.76
C LEU A 266 -2.91 4.17 7.31
N CYS A 267 -2.19 3.24 6.69
CA CYS A 267 -0.84 2.83 7.06
C CYS A 267 0.11 4.02 7.13
N ALA A 268 0.13 4.86 6.12
CA ALA A 268 1.01 6.02 6.09
C ALA A 268 0.78 7.02 7.24
N GLY A 269 -0.38 6.96 7.92
CA GLY A 269 -0.73 7.83 9.06
C GLY A 269 -0.19 7.40 10.43
N ILE A 270 0.49 6.23 10.55
CA ILE A 270 0.83 5.63 11.87
C ILE A 270 2.03 6.27 12.56
N THR A 271 2.93 6.91 11.81
CA THR A 271 4.22 7.40 12.32
C THR A 271 4.15 8.81 12.88
N GLY A 272 3.30 9.66 12.32
CA GLY A 272 3.34 11.11 12.53
C GLY A 272 4.63 11.73 11.96
N ALA A 273 5.26 11.10 10.97
CA ALA A 273 6.47 11.59 10.32
C ALA A 273 6.23 12.95 9.67
N ARG A 274 7.30 13.76 9.60
CA ARG A 274 7.25 15.05 8.90
C ARG A 274 6.91 14.90 7.42
N TYR A 275 7.49 13.88 6.78
CA TYR A 275 7.30 13.59 5.37
C TYR A 275 6.58 12.26 5.20
N THR A 276 5.41 12.29 4.61
CA THR A 276 4.60 11.09 4.41
C THR A 276 4.04 11.07 2.99
N THR A 277 4.04 9.91 2.36
CA THR A 277 3.38 9.70 1.07
C THR A 277 2.92 8.26 0.93
N THR A 278 1.80 8.07 0.23
CA THR A 278 1.43 6.78 -0.35
C THR A 278 1.64 6.86 -1.84
N THR A 279 2.34 5.89 -2.41
CA THR A 279 2.49 5.75 -3.85
C THR A 279 1.36 4.92 -4.40
N GLU A 280 0.89 5.24 -5.60
CA GLU A 280 -0.14 4.49 -6.30
C GLU A 280 0.33 4.25 -7.74
N VAL A 281 0.78 3.04 -8.02
CA VAL A 281 1.14 2.60 -9.37
C VAL A 281 -0.09 2.01 -10.05
N TYR A 282 -0.22 2.17 -11.36
CA TYR A 282 -1.29 1.53 -12.14
C TYR A 282 -0.69 0.45 -13.05
N PRO A 283 -0.71 -0.84 -12.65
CA PRO A 283 -0.07 -1.92 -13.38
C PRO A 283 -0.84 -2.39 -14.62
N ASP A 284 -2.15 -2.11 -14.71
CA ASP A 284 -3.03 -2.56 -15.81
C ASP A 284 -2.96 -1.64 -17.04
N SER A 285 -2.16 -0.56 -16.98
CA SER A 285 -1.90 0.28 -18.13
C SER A 285 -1.15 -0.50 -19.22
N PRO A 286 -1.60 -0.40 -20.49
CA PRO A 286 -0.85 -0.98 -21.62
C PRO A 286 0.50 -0.28 -21.87
N ARG A 287 0.79 0.79 -21.14
CA ARG A 287 2.00 1.61 -21.27
C ARG A 287 3.12 1.19 -20.32
N VAL A 288 2.88 0.22 -19.43
CA VAL A 288 3.86 -0.21 -18.43
C VAL A 288 4.03 -1.72 -18.42
N THR A 289 5.13 -2.15 -17.81
CA THR A 289 5.41 -3.56 -17.50
C THR A 289 5.49 -3.74 -15.98
N PRO A 290 5.33 -4.96 -15.45
CA PRO A 290 5.51 -5.23 -14.02
C PRO A 290 6.88 -4.76 -13.49
N GLN A 291 7.94 -4.86 -14.31
CA GLN A 291 9.28 -4.40 -13.96
C GLN A 291 9.37 -2.88 -13.84
N GLN A 292 8.65 -2.14 -14.70
CA GLN A 292 8.56 -0.67 -14.60
C GLN A 292 7.74 -0.26 -13.38
N CYS A 293 6.67 -0.98 -13.05
CA CYS A 293 5.88 -0.73 -11.83
C CYS A 293 6.75 -0.88 -10.58
N SER A 294 7.50 -1.99 -10.46
CA SER A 294 8.45 -2.19 -9.36
C SER A 294 9.56 -1.13 -9.34
N LEU A 295 10.06 -0.70 -10.51
CA LEU A 295 11.08 0.34 -10.61
C LEU A 295 10.52 1.70 -10.18
N ALA A 296 9.26 2.03 -10.51
CA ALA A 296 8.61 3.26 -10.08
C ALA A 296 8.53 3.36 -8.56
N GLN A 297 8.24 2.24 -7.88
CA GLN A 297 8.25 2.17 -6.41
C GLN A 297 9.66 2.41 -5.85
N VAL A 298 10.69 1.79 -6.42
CA VAL A 298 12.10 2.02 -6.02
C VAL A 298 12.49 3.49 -6.19
N VAL A 299 12.18 4.08 -7.36
CA VAL A 299 12.51 5.48 -7.66
C VAL A 299 11.76 6.43 -6.72
N ALA A 300 10.53 6.12 -6.33
CA ALA A 300 9.79 6.91 -5.35
C ALA A 300 10.48 6.90 -3.98
N VAL A 301 10.95 5.74 -3.50
CA VAL A 301 11.71 5.64 -2.25
C VAL A 301 13.05 6.38 -2.34
N GLU A 302 13.80 6.22 -3.43
CA GLU A 302 15.07 6.91 -3.66
C GLU A 302 14.90 8.44 -3.68
N ALA A 303 13.87 8.93 -4.37
CA ALA A 303 13.57 10.36 -4.44
C ALA A 303 13.15 10.92 -3.06
N ALA A 304 12.36 10.15 -2.30
CA ALA A 304 11.99 10.50 -0.94
C ALA A 304 13.22 10.61 -0.05
N LEU A 305 14.13 9.62 -0.10
CA LEU A 305 15.40 9.64 0.65
C LEU A 305 16.30 10.82 0.23
N ALA A 306 16.47 11.04 -1.07
CA ALA A 306 17.26 12.15 -1.58
C ALA A 306 16.74 13.51 -1.09
N PHE A 307 15.40 13.68 -1.10
CA PHE A 307 14.77 14.90 -0.62
C PHE A 307 15.01 15.12 0.89
N VAL A 308 14.69 14.12 1.73
CA VAL A 308 14.74 14.30 3.19
C VAL A 308 16.17 14.36 3.73
N LEU A 309 17.14 13.73 3.07
CA LEU A 309 18.56 13.75 3.43
C LEU A 309 19.34 14.89 2.78
N GLY A 310 18.73 15.63 1.86
CA GLY A 310 19.30 16.81 1.23
C GLY A 310 18.79 18.15 1.80
N GLN A 311 18.02 18.13 2.90
CA GLN A 311 17.48 19.32 3.57
C GLN A 311 18.41 19.86 4.68
N ASP A 312 19.57 19.22 4.93
CA ASP A 312 20.58 19.61 5.91
C ASP A 312 21.53 20.68 5.36
#